data_50ddf459a46dacbf69c73d5f291e8e0e
#
_entry.id   50ddf459a46dacbf69c73d5f291e8e0e
#
_cell.length_a   1.000
_cell.length_b   1.000
_cell.length_c   1.000
_cell.angle_alpha   90.00
_cell.angle_beta   90.00
_cell.angle_gamma   90.00
#
_symmetry.space_group_name_H-M   'P 1'
#
loop_
_entity.id
_entity.type
_entity.pdbx_description
1 polymer ?
#
loop_
_entity_poly.entity_id
_entity_poly.type
_entity_poly.pdbx_seq_one_letter_code
_entity_poly.pdbx_strand_id
1 'polypeptide(L)'
;LADGYRRLLILNSHGGNTDTIHVALRRLQQEFPDVLLTGAGFWDLAAKELAALCESPQDGPWHAGEVETSLIKTIRPDLVRETTDLKDCDRPLPDVLRGLYISRDMAQSTQDGFLGYPSQGTAEKGEKFLEASVTRVVEVCEELLTMDLPRVRTPKTD
;
A
#
# COMPACT_ATOMS: atom_id res chain seq x y z
N LEU A 1 13.45 -18.13 4.75
CA LEU A 1 12.57 -19.18 5.30
C LEU A 1 13.37 -20.45 5.62
N ALA A 2 14.34 -20.80 4.77
CA ALA A 2 15.25 -21.91 5.05
C ALA A 2 16.03 -21.73 6.38
N ASP A 3 16.24 -20.49 6.82
CA ASP A 3 16.93 -20.14 8.07
C ASP A 3 16.05 -20.25 9.32
N GLY A 4 14.85 -20.83 9.18
CA GLY A 4 13.95 -21.11 10.31
C GLY A 4 12.95 -20.02 10.67
N TYR A 5 12.85 -18.96 9.90
CA TYR A 5 11.79 -17.96 10.08
C TYR A 5 10.42 -18.57 9.82
N ARG A 6 9.48 -18.36 10.74
CA ARG A 6 8.13 -18.95 10.71
C ARG A 6 7.04 -17.93 10.42
N ARG A 7 7.37 -16.64 10.42
CA ARG A 7 6.48 -15.54 10.10
C ARG A 7 7.19 -14.58 9.14
N LEU A 8 6.52 -14.21 8.08
CA LEU A 8 7.02 -13.27 7.08
C LEU A 8 5.94 -12.24 6.79
N LEU A 9 6.29 -10.98 6.89
CA LEU A 9 5.49 -9.87 6.37
C LEU A 9 6.28 -9.17 5.25
N ILE A 10 5.70 -9.11 4.05
CA ILE A 10 6.17 -8.24 2.98
C ILE A 10 5.38 -6.94 3.06
N LEU A 11 6.01 -5.89 3.57
CA LEU A 11 5.44 -4.55 3.59
C LEU A 11 5.70 -3.87 2.25
N ASN A 12 4.62 -3.61 1.51
CA ASN A 12 4.67 -2.99 0.20
C ASN A 12 4.52 -1.47 0.30
N SER A 13 5.34 -0.74 -0.46
CA SER A 13 5.27 0.73 -0.58
C SER A 13 5.02 1.22 -2.01
N HIS A 14 4.68 0.32 -2.95
CA HIS A 14 4.39 0.69 -4.34
C HIS A 14 3.28 -0.19 -4.92
N GLY A 15 2.18 0.44 -5.36
CA GLY A 15 0.98 -0.25 -5.84
C GLY A 15 1.23 -1.27 -6.94
N GLY A 16 2.16 -1.00 -7.87
CA GLY A 16 2.52 -1.91 -8.95
C GLY A 16 3.09 -3.26 -8.50
N ASN A 17 3.50 -3.40 -7.25
CA ASN A 17 4.02 -4.66 -6.71
C ASN A 17 2.93 -5.58 -6.14
N THR A 18 1.71 -5.07 -5.93
CA THR A 18 0.66 -5.77 -5.16
C THR A 18 0.36 -7.16 -5.71
N ASP A 19 0.05 -7.25 -6.99
CA ASP A 19 -0.28 -8.55 -7.61
C ASP A 19 0.91 -9.51 -7.61
N THR A 20 2.10 -8.99 -7.87
CA THR A 20 3.34 -9.79 -7.87
C THR A 20 3.63 -10.36 -6.48
N ILE A 21 3.44 -9.58 -5.42
CA ILE A 21 3.60 -10.03 -4.03
C ILE A 21 2.59 -11.14 -3.73
N HIS A 22 1.31 -10.97 -4.09
CA HIS A 22 0.29 -12.00 -3.87
C HIS A 22 0.63 -13.31 -4.59
N VAL A 23 1.09 -13.24 -5.83
CA VAL A 23 1.52 -14.43 -6.59
C VAL A 23 2.73 -15.09 -5.93
N ALA A 24 3.72 -14.31 -5.51
CA ALA A 24 4.92 -14.82 -4.82
C ALA A 24 4.55 -15.51 -3.50
N LEU A 25 3.70 -14.90 -2.67
CA LEU A 25 3.25 -15.49 -1.41
C LEU A 25 2.50 -16.82 -1.62
N ARG A 26 1.63 -16.90 -2.64
CA ARG A 26 0.93 -18.16 -2.98
C ARG A 26 1.87 -19.27 -3.41
N ARG A 27 2.94 -18.95 -4.12
CA ARG A 27 3.97 -19.93 -4.50
C ARG A 27 4.79 -20.38 -3.31
N LEU A 28 5.25 -19.43 -2.50
CA LEU A 28 5.99 -19.73 -1.28
C LEU A 28 5.18 -20.57 -0.29
N GLN A 29 3.85 -20.39 -0.22
CA GLN A 29 2.99 -21.18 0.64
C GLN A 29 2.98 -22.67 0.28
N GLN A 30 3.21 -23.02 -0.99
CA GLN A 30 3.34 -24.42 -1.42
C GLN A 30 4.67 -25.05 -0.96
N GLU A 31 5.73 -24.26 -0.91
CA GLU A 31 7.06 -24.71 -0.51
C GLU A 31 7.24 -24.69 1.02
N PHE A 32 6.54 -23.75 1.70
CA PHE A 32 6.63 -23.53 3.15
C PHE A 32 5.23 -23.50 3.78
N PRO A 33 4.52 -24.66 3.79
CA PRO A 33 3.11 -24.70 4.16
C PRO A 33 2.84 -24.44 5.65
N ASP A 34 3.86 -24.49 6.49
CA ASP A 34 3.82 -24.26 7.93
C ASP A 34 4.36 -22.88 8.36
N VAL A 35 4.64 -22.00 7.39
CA VAL A 35 5.06 -20.63 7.60
C VAL A 35 3.87 -19.68 7.41
N LEU A 36 3.70 -18.74 8.32
CA LEU A 36 2.75 -17.64 8.17
C LEU A 36 3.34 -16.61 7.19
N LEU A 37 2.81 -16.61 5.98
CA LEU A 37 3.25 -15.73 4.88
C LEU A 37 2.20 -14.64 4.66
N THR A 38 2.59 -13.39 4.86
CA THR A 38 1.70 -12.23 4.77
C THR A 38 2.31 -11.11 3.91
N GLY A 39 1.45 -10.27 3.35
CA GLY A 39 1.89 -9.08 2.61
C GLY A 39 0.74 -8.10 2.48
N ALA A 40 1.05 -6.82 2.64
CA ALA A 40 0.09 -5.73 2.47
C ALA A 40 0.79 -4.45 2.04
N GLY A 41 0.06 -3.55 1.38
CA GLY A 41 0.46 -2.17 1.24
C GLY A 41 0.36 -1.45 2.61
N PHE A 42 1.31 -0.57 2.93
CA PHE A 42 1.20 0.22 4.18
C PHE A 42 -0.11 1.03 4.19
N TRP A 43 -0.55 1.47 3.03
CA TRP A 43 -1.80 2.23 2.85
C TRP A 43 -3.06 1.39 3.11
N ASP A 44 -3.04 0.10 2.82
CA ASP A 44 -4.16 -0.80 3.12
C ASP A 44 -4.29 -1.02 4.64
N LEU A 45 -3.14 -1.17 5.32
CA LEU A 45 -3.09 -1.34 6.76
C LEU A 45 -3.57 -0.08 7.50
N ALA A 46 -3.21 1.10 7.01
CA ALA A 46 -3.55 2.40 7.60
C ALA A 46 -4.69 3.13 6.87
N ALA A 47 -5.50 2.43 6.06
CA ALA A 47 -6.46 3.05 5.16
C ALA A 47 -7.44 4.01 5.87
N LYS A 48 -7.94 3.62 7.04
CA LYS A 48 -8.87 4.43 7.83
C LYS A 48 -8.23 5.70 8.35
N GLU A 49 -7.02 5.60 8.87
CA GLU A 49 -6.25 6.69 9.44
C GLU A 49 -5.82 7.68 8.34
N LEU A 50 -5.34 7.15 7.22
CA LEU A 50 -4.96 7.97 6.07
C LEU A 50 -6.17 8.72 5.50
N ALA A 51 -7.30 8.05 5.30
CA ALA A 51 -8.52 8.68 4.83
C ALA A 51 -9.01 9.79 5.76
N ALA A 52 -8.88 9.62 7.08
CA ALA A 52 -9.28 10.64 8.05
C ALA A 52 -8.36 11.88 8.07
N LEU A 53 -7.13 11.75 7.57
CA LEU A 53 -6.15 12.82 7.51
C LEU A 53 -6.10 13.52 6.14
N CYS A 54 -6.61 12.87 5.08
CA CYS A 54 -6.69 13.46 3.75
C CYS A 54 -7.68 14.62 3.70
N GLU A 55 -7.34 15.67 2.99
CA GLU A 55 -8.20 16.81 2.68
C GLU A 55 -8.71 16.75 1.23
N SER A 56 -8.00 16.01 0.39
CA SER A 56 -8.42 15.78 -1.00
C SER A 56 -9.67 14.88 -1.07
N PRO A 57 -10.46 14.95 -2.14
CA PRO A 57 -11.59 14.05 -2.37
C PRO A 57 -11.20 12.57 -2.46
N GLN A 58 -9.92 12.29 -2.59
CA GLN A 58 -9.37 10.95 -2.64
C GLN A 58 -8.90 10.55 -1.25
N ASP A 59 -9.45 9.48 -0.73
CA ASP A 59 -9.23 8.95 0.62
C ASP A 59 -8.05 7.96 0.70
N GLY A 60 -6.98 8.20 -0.06
CA GLY A 60 -5.84 7.29 -0.09
C GLY A 60 -4.65 7.81 -0.88
N PRO A 61 -3.57 7.02 -0.98
CA PRO A 61 -2.31 7.49 -1.57
C PRO A 61 -2.38 7.76 -3.07
N TRP A 62 -3.22 7.07 -3.80
CA TRP A 62 -3.28 7.10 -5.26
C TRP A 62 -1.87 7.05 -5.89
N HIS A 63 -1.56 7.88 -6.92
CA HIS A 63 -0.23 7.91 -7.53
C HIS A 63 0.33 9.33 -7.51
N ALA A 64 1.36 9.55 -6.71
CA ALA A 64 1.95 10.87 -6.43
C ALA A 64 0.88 11.92 -6.00
N GLY A 65 -0.18 11.48 -5.32
CA GLY A 65 -1.25 12.32 -4.78
C GLY A 65 -0.88 12.99 -3.46
N GLU A 66 -1.89 13.37 -2.68
CA GLU A 66 -1.72 14.08 -1.40
C GLU A 66 -0.82 13.32 -0.43
N VAL A 67 -1.09 12.02 -0.21
CA VAL A 67 -0.35 11.20 0.78
C VAL A 67 1.10 11.02 0.38
N GLU A 68 1.36 10.52 -0.84
CA GLU A 68 2.74 10.25 -1.29
C GLU A 68 3.57 11.53 -1.39
N THR A 69 2.99 12.62 -1.92
CA THR A 69 3.66 13.93 -1.99
C THR A 69 4.00 14.44 -0.59
N SER A 70 3.09 14.32 0.38
CA SER A 70 3.33 14.73 1.76
C SER A 70 4.45 13.91 2.40
N LEU A 71 4.43 12.59 2.23
CA LEU A 71 5.47 11.71 2.76
C LEU A 71 6.86 12.08 2.21
N ILE A 72 6.97 12.33 0.90
CA ILE A 72 8.26 12.72 0.31
C ILE A 72 8.68 14.12 0.76
N LYS A 73 7.76 15.08 0.90
CA LYS A 73 8.06 16.40 1.47
C LYS A 73 8.62 16.33 2.90
N THR A 74 8.21 15.32 3.67
CA THR A 74 8.72 15.10 5.04
C THR A 74 10.07 14.37 5.02
N ILE A 75 10.19 13.30 4.26
CA ILE A 75 11.36 12.40 4.31
C ILE A 75 12.52 12.93 3.47
N ARG A 76 12.23 13.46 2.28
CA ARG A 76 13.21 13.95 1.31
C ARG A 76 12.67 15.16 0.56
N PRO A 77 12.52 16.32 1.23
CA PRO A 77 12.00 17.53 0.60
C PRO A 77 12.83 17.98 -0.61
N ASP A 78 14.12 17.67 -0.61
CA ASP A 78 15.05 17.96 -1.70
C ASP A 78 14.69 17.25 -3.03
N LEU A 79 13.89 16.19 -2.98
CA LEU A 79 13.44 15.45 -4.16
C LEU A 79 12.11 15.96 -4.73
N VAL A 80 11.39 16.80 -4.01
CA VAL A 80 10.12 17.35 -4.48
C VAL A 80 10.37 18.58 -5.33
N ARG A 81 10.00 18.51 -6.60
CA ARG A 81 10.06 19.66 -7.49
C ARG A 81 8.83 20.54 -7.28
N GLU A 82 9.03 21.79 -6.95
CA GLU A 82 7.96 22.79 -6.96
C GLU A 82 7.52 23.04 -8.42
N THR A 83 6.30 22.66 -8.73
CA THR A 83 5.71 22.88 -10.04
C THR A 83 4.44 23.70 -9.86
N THR A 84 4.45 24.91 -10.37
CA THR A 84 3.32 25.87 -10.24
C THR A 84 2.17 25.57 -11.19
N ASP A 85 2.40 24.75 -12.21
CA ASP A 85 1.46 24.56 -13.32
C ASP A 85 0.75 23.19 -13.32
N LEU A 86 1.06 22.31 -12.36
CA LEU A 86 0.40 21.01 -12.24
C LEU A 86 -1.03 21.20 -11.74
N LYS A 87 -1.97 20.70 -12.50
CA LYS A 87 -3.38 20.63 -12.10
C LYS A 87 -3.66 19.27 -11.49
N ASP A 88 -4.25 19.27 -10.31
CA ASP A 88 -4.74 18.05 -9.70
C ASP A 88 -5.60 17.25 -10.68
N CYS A 89 -5.39 15.95 -10.71
CA CYS A 89 -6.00 15.05 -11.68
C CYS A 89 -6.80 13.97 -10.96
N ASP A 90 -8.10 14.01 -11.13
CA ASP A 90 -9.01 12.98 -10.66
C ASP A 90 -9.64 12.28 -11.86
N ARG A 91 -9.68 10.95 -11.83
CA ARG A 91 -10.35 10.13 -12.84
C ARG A 91 -11.21 9.06 -12.16
N PRO A 92 -12.30 9.45 -11.51
CA PRO A 92 -13.20 8.48 -10.91
C PRO A 92 -13.77 7.57 -12.00
N LEU A 93 -13.82 6.27 -11.70
CA LEU A 93 -14.57 5.35 -12.55
C LEU A 93 -16.08 5.50 -12.25
N PRO A 94 -16.93 5.39 -13.28
CA PRO A 94 -18.36 5.25 -13.05
C PRO A 94 -18.65 4.10 -12.07
N ASP A 95 -19.64 4.27 -11.20
CA ASP A 95 -19.97 3.26 -10.16
C ASP A 95 -20.22 1.86 -10.75
N VAL A 96 -20.81 1.79 -11.94
CA VAL A 96 -21.05 0.52 -12.65
C VAL A 96 -19.75 -0.24 -12.99
N LEU A 97 -18.60 0.45 -13.02
CA LEU A 97 -17.28 -0.14 -13.28
C LEU A 97 -16.46 -0.33 -11.99
N ARG A 98 -17.04 -0.04 -10.83
CA ARG A 98 -16.35 -0.23 -9.55
C ARG A 98 -15.96 -1.69 -9.36
N GLY A 99 -14.70 -1.92 -9.02
CA GLY A 99 -14.13 -3.26 -8.86
C GLY A 99 -13.62 -3.91 -10.14
N LEU A 100 -13.80 -3.26 -11.30
CA LEU A 100 -13.20 -3.74 -12.54
C LEU A 100 -11.72 -3.34 -12.58
N TYR A 101 -10.84 -4.33 -12.76
CA TYR A 101 -9.44 -4.05 -13.05
C TYR A 101 -9.29 -3.65 -14.53
N ILE A 102 -8.81 -2.44 -14.75
CA ILE A 102 -8.52 -1.93 -16.10
C ILE A 102 -6.99 -1.77 -16.21
N SER A 103 -6.37 -2.63 -17.01
CA SER A 103 -4.93 -2.53 -17.26
C SER A 103 -4.62 -1.29 -18.09
N ARG A 104 -3.84 -0.39 -17.51
CA ARG A 104 -3.35 0.82 -18.18
C ARG A 104 -1.93 1.11 -17.70
N ASP A 105 -1.08 1.59 -18.59
CA ASP A 105 0.18 2.18 -18.17
C ASP A 105 -0.01 3.65 -17.72
N MET A 106 1.04 4.25 -17.18
CA MET A 106 0.97 5.63 -16.68
C MET A 106 0.74 6.64 -17.80
N ALA A 107 1.29 6.43 -19.00
CA ALA A 107 1.08 7.32 -20.14
C ALA A 107 -0.36 7.31 -20.65
N GLN A 108 -1.10 6.21 -20.43
CA GLN A 108 -2.53 6.12 -20.73
C GLN A 108 -3.41 6.70 -19.61
N SER A 109 -2.88 6.74 -18.39
CA SER A 109 -3.61 7.14 -17.20
C SER A 109 -3.48 8.62 -16.88
N THR A 110 -2.33 9.23 -17.16
CA THR A 110 -2.03 10.61 -16.83
C THR A 110 -1.10 11.26 -17.85
N GLN A 111 -1.20 12.56 -18.01
CA GLN A 111 -0.31 13.35 -18.86
C GLN A 111 0.99 13.71 -18.13
N ASP A 112 0.91 14.00 -16.83
CA ASP A 112 2.00 14.58 -16.05
C ASP A 112 2.65 13.58 -15.08
N GLY A 113 2.25 12.30 -15.12
CA GLY A 113 2.84 11.23 -14.35
C GLY A 113 2.27 11.07 -12.93
N PHE A 114 1.21 11.77 -12.56
CA PHE A 114 0.52 11.61 -11.28
C PHE A 114 -1.00 11.45 -11.46
N LEU A 115 -1.63 10.83 -10.47
CA LEU A 115 -3.09 10.72 -10.35
C LEU A 115 -3.46 11.04 -8.90
N GLY A 116 -4.10 12.18 -8.70
CA GLY A 116 -4.47 12.65 -7.37
C GLY A 116 -4.29 14.14 -7.21
N TYR A 117 -4.08 14.54 -5.98
CA TYR A 117 -4.04 15.94 -5.55
C TYR A 117 -2.69 16.29 -4.90
N PRO A 118 -1.58 16.34 -5.65
CA PRO A 118 -0.27 16.71 -5.11
C PRO A 118 -0.24 18.13 -4.54
N SER A 119 -1.11 19.03 -5.02
CA SER A 119 -1.24 20.40 -4.50
C SER A 119 -1.61 20.44 -3.02
N GLN A 120 -2.31 19.42 -2.52
CA GLN A 120 -2.72 19.29 -1.13
C GLN A 120 -1.61 18.73 -0.22
N GLY A 121 -0.52 18.23 -0.81
CA GLY A 121 0.57 17.62 -0.06
C GLY A 121 1.40 18.65 0.71
N THR A 122 1.59 18.43 2.02
CA THR A 122 2.45 19.24 2.90
C THR A 122 3.33 18.36 3.77
N ALA A 123 4.48 18.89 4.21
CA ALA A 123 5.36 18.17 5.12
C ALA A 123 4.67 17.86 6.47
N GLU A 124 3.87 18.79 6.97
CA GLU A 124 3.12 18.59 8.23
C GLU A 124 2.13 17.40 8.12
N LYS A 125 1.42 17.29 7.01
CA LYS A 125 0.57 16.12 6.75
C LYS A 125 1.41 14.86 6.62
N GLY A 126 2.56 14.94 5.97
CA GLY A 126 3.47 13.82 5.80
C GLY A 126 3.95 13.24 7.13
N GLU A 127 4.22 14.06 8.14
CA GLU A 127 4.53 13.60 9.50
C GLU A 127 3.37 12.79 10.08
N LYS A 128 2.14 13.30 9.97
CA LYS A 128 0.94 12.60 10.46
C LYS A 128 0.66 11.29 9.70
N PHE A 129 0.80 11.30 8.39
CA PHE A 129 0.66 10.10 7.56
C PHE A 129 1.71 9.05 7.90
N LEU A 130 2.95 9.46 8.11
CA LEU A 130 4.03 8.56 8.48
C LEU A 130 3.78 7.94 9.86
N GLU A 131 3.44 8.75 10.86
CA GLU A 131 3.13 8.30 12.22
C GLU A 131 1.97 7.30 12.23
N ALA A 132 0.86 7.63 11.56
CA ALA A 132 -0.30 6.74 11.45
C ALA A 132 0.06 5.41 10.77
N SER A 133 0.82 5.47 9.68
CA SER A 133 1.25 4.27 8.96
C SER A 133 2.17 3.39 9.80
N VAL A 134 3.16 3.98 10.48
CA VAL A 134 4.09 3.24 11.36
C VAL A 134 3.34 2.60 12.52
N THR A 135 2.44 3.35 13.18
CA THR A 135 1.63 2.82 14.28
C THR A 135 0.84 1.58 13.85
N ARG A 136 0.14 1.66 12.71
CA ARG A 136 -0.64 0.52 12.20
C ARG A 136 0.23 -0.67 11.80
N VAL A 137 1.38 -0.44 11.20
CA VAL A 137 2.31 -1.52 10.85
C VAL A 137 2.84 -2.21 12.10
N VAL A 138 3.17 -1.46 13.15
CA VAL A 138 3.62 -2.03 14.44
C VAL A 138 2.51 -2.90 15.06
N GLU A 139 1.28 -2.39 15.15
CA GLU A 139 0.13 -3.17 15.66
C GLU A 139 -0.08 -4.48 14.88
N VAL A 140 0.01 -4.42 13.55
CA VAL A 140 -0.09 -5.62 12.71
C VAL A 140 1.07 -6.59 12.97
N CYS A 141 2.29 -6.11 13.13
CA CYS A 141 3.43 -6.95 13.47
C CYS A 141 3.24 -7.64 14.84
N GLU A 142 2.77 -6.91 15.85
CA GLU A 142 2.48 -7.46 17.18
C GLU A 142 1.40 -8.54 17.10
N GLU A 143 0.31 -8.31 16.37
CA GLU A 143 -0.74 -9.31 16.17
C GLU A 143 -0.22 -10.54 15.43
N LEU A 144 0.57 -10.37 14.37
CA LEU A 144 1.17 -11.48 13.63
C LEU A 144 2.09 -12.35 14.50
N LEU A 145 2.72 -11.80 15.55
CA LEU A 145 3.54 -12.57 16.48
C LEU A 145 2.70 -13.51 17.34
N THR A 146 1.44 -13.16 17.62
CA THR A 146 0.53 -13.95 18.47
C THR A 146 -0.31 -14.95 17.67
N MET A 147 -0.48 -14.73 16.36
CA MET A 147 -1.26 -15.64 15.51
C MET A 147 -0.70 -17.06 15.50
N ASP A 148 -1.60 -18.05 15.48
CA ASP A 148 -1.23 -19.45 15.27
C ASP A 148 -0.56 -19.63 13.90
N LEU A 149 0.49 -20.45 13.87
CA LEU A 149 1.11 -20.84 12.61
C LEU A 149 0.17 -21.76 11.80
N PRO A 150 0.20 -21.67 10.47
CA PRO A 150 -0.57 -22.57 9.62
C PRO A 150 -0.25 -24.04 9.93
N ARG A 151 -1.28 -24.89 9.92
CA ARG A 151 -1.13 -26.33 10.09
C ARG A 151 -1.52 -27.03 8.80
N VAL A 152 -0.63 -27.87 8.29
CA VAL A 152 -0.95 -28.75 7.17
C VAL A 152 -2.00 -29.77 7.64
N ARG A 153 -3.18 -29.74 7.02
CA ARG A 153 -4.19 -30.78 7.28
C ARG A 153 -3.76 -32.07 6.57
N THR A 154 -3.49 -33.11 7.31
CA THR A 154 -3.35 -34.44 6.73
C THR A 154 -4.69 -34.85 6.10
N PRO A 155 -4.71 -35.35 4.86
CA PRO A 155 -5.93 -35.94 4.31
C PRO A 155 -6.45 -37.01 5.26
N LYS A 156 -7.77 -37.05 5.49
CA LYS A 156 -8.38 -38.20 6.13
C LYS A 156 -8.11 -39.40 5.22
N THR A 157 -7.37 -40.37 5.71
CA THR A 157 -7.35 -41.70 5.10
C THR A 157 -8.68 -42.36 5.45
N ASP A 158 -9.54 -42.51 4.44
CA ASP A 158 -10.76 -43.34 4.53
C ASP A 158 -10.38 -44.81 4.71
#